data_aed8ac681e4a101dadaf51e8bd63cbc8
#
_entry.id   aed8ac681e4a101dadaf51e8bd63cbc8
#
_cell.length_a   1.000
_cell.length_b   1.000
_cell.length_c   1.000
_cell.angle_alpha   90.00
_cell.angle_beta   90.00
_cell.angle_gamma   90.00
#
_symmetry.space_group_name_H-M   'P 1'
#
loop_
_entity.id
_entity.type
_entity.pdbx_description
1 polymer ?
#
loop_
_entity_poly.entity_id
_entity_poly.type
_entity_poly.pdbx_seq_one_letter_code
_entity_poly.pdbx_strand_id
1 'polypeptide(L)'
;MPGKDAPFHAAEPKTKLLRMPHRSSIAGQLPGIPAVGPVPELPVADVVKMPPRPAGREPLRVDVVGGGPVGLSFACTLKAMMGDQVAVRIFDRRWVQAGGRVRWRDRGEGNVRREQVVTLQSNVWSGLPNKVQRALFVPGRYGEMWPLGPDSPADKGRPRNVKIRWIEDCLIDMAQDVYGIEMVPEAYTPPASWDGTHVLAIADGARSTTRESLKEHFGTPDREFYSIKGKPLEEIVLGIRVKSYIPDEHTVPLTVSQNRYLFNSLGGGFINMRLSAEEASEIVSIGENGPVECIQRYACTMRPDNGRFVCDRHKAVFKPSIDKLSFLWPRIQEGVRFFGASPQDLLGLTSFKLGMQQHSRFTAQLAPSTFGFLIGDAANSLHFWPGRGLNTGVKSAQSLAGALRERWQGKQFRSSDFAAHEGLMQQLQYREKSRAWTVMVMPDDNGLPYGIEQRVRDGLEGPFDRQALTAELWTRMRGIKERLSSRMGNLPNDEWYLSKINGLHIKTLKIMVETGPWITREIGGDEVSVNVEFPQSSLIPRSMLPGASLVG
;
A
#
# COMPACT_ATOMS: atom_id res chain seq x y z
N MET A 1 -34.77 -50.99 48.14
CA MET A 1 -35.70 -51.05 46.99
C MET A 1 -35.40 -49.89 46.09
N PRO A 2 -35.29 -50.02 44.77
CA PRO A 2 -34.51 -49.24 43.86
C PRO A 2 -35.32 -48.20 43.13
N GLY A 3 -34.70 -47.11 42.73
CA GLY A 3 -35.30 -46.08 41.89
C GLY A 3 -34.33 -45.62 40.79
N LYS A 4 -34.50 -46.23 39.71
CA LYS A 4 -34.29 -45.95 38.27
C LYS A 4 -33.47 -44.70 37.87
N ASP A 5 -32.34 -45.00 37.27
CA ASP A 5 -31.56 -44.15 36.36
C ASP A 5 -32.38 -43.71 35.14
N ALA A 6 -32.28 -42.43 34.78
CA ALA A 6 -32.66 -41.91 33.49
C ALA A 6 -31.45 -41.20 32.87
N PRO A 7 -31.10 -41.47 31.60
CA PRO A 7 -29.93 -40.87 30.97
C PRO A 7 -30.20 -39.44 30.56
N PHE A 8 -29.30 -38.55 30.94
CA PHE A 8 -29.21 -37.19 30.44
C PHE A 8 -28.73 -37.22 28.97
N HIS A 9 -29.63 -36.97 28.06
CA HIS A 9 -29.28 -36.63 26.69
C HIS A 9 -28.71 -35.19 26.67
N ALA A 10 -27.42 -35.07 26.47
CA ALA A 10 -26.79 -33.81 26.15
C ALA A 10 -27.24 -33.39 24.73
N ALA A 11 -28.01 -32.30 24.64
CA ALA A 11 -28.36 -31.69 23.39
C ALA A 11 -27.15 -30.97 22.81
N GLU A 12 -26.67 -31.43 21.66
CA GLU A 12 -25.70 -30.72 20.85
C GLU A 12 -26.26 -29.33 20.43
N PRO A 13 -25.49 -28.25 20.56
CA PRO A 13 -25.91 -26.98 20.00
C PRO A 13 -25.79 -27.05 18.48
N LYS A 14 -26.92 -27.11 17.81
CA LYS A 14 -27.03 -26.93 16.36
C LYS A 14 -26.60 -25.49 16.00
N THR A 15 -25.35 -25.35 15.65
CA THR A 15 -24.85 -24.12 15.01
C THR A 15 -25.51 -24.01 13.65
N LYS A 16 -26.57 -23.21 13.55
CA LYS A 16 -27.15 -22.79 12.28
C LYS A 16 -26.13 -21.95 11.54
N LEU A 17 -25.39 -22.59 10.63
CA LEU A 17 -24.75 -21.87 9.53
C LEU A 17 -25.86 -21.16 8.74
N LEU A 18 -25.99 -19.87 8.94
CA LEU A 18 -26.76 -19.00 8.09
C LEU A 18 -26.15 -19.05 6.68
N ARG A 19 -26.71 -19.92 5.83
CA ARG A 19 -26.52 -19.84 4.39
C ARG A 19 -27.13 -18.51 3.94
N MET A 20 -26.26 -17.54 3.62
CA MET A 20 -26.73 -16.34 2.93
C MET A 20 -27.28 -16.75 1.56
N PRO A 21 -28.48 -16.28 1.19
CA PRO A 21 -29.02 -16.54 -0.13
C PRO A 21 -28.14 -15.88 -1.18
N HIS A 22 -27.85 -16.59 -2.27
CA HIS A 22 -27.36 -16.03 -3.51
C HIS A 22 -28.32 -14.94 -3.97
N ARG A 23 -27.98 -13.69 -3.71
CA ARG A 23 -28.67 -12.56 -4.33
C ARG A 23 -28.04 -12.30 -5.69
N SER A 24 -28.83 -12.57 -6.72
CA SER A 24 -28.66 -12.04 -8.05
C SER A 24 -28.32 -10.53 -7.97
N SER A 25 -27.37 -10.12 -8.81
CA SER A 25 -26.92 -8.75 -9.00
C SER A 25 -28.08 -7.76 -9.06
N ILE A 26 -28.28 -7.00 -8.00
CA ILE A 26 -29.03 -5.75 -8.07
C ILE A 26 -27.97 -4.68 -8.33
N ALA A 27 -27.71 -4.41 -9.61
CA ALA A 27 -27.09 -3.18 -10.05
C ALA A 27 -28.09 -2.04 -9.81
N GLY A 28 -28.21 -1.59 -8.58
CA GLY A 28 -28.93 -0.39 -8.23
C GLY A 28 -28.13 0.79 -8.78
N GLN A 29 -28.62 1.41 -9.84
CA GLN A 29 -28.15 2.71 -10.30
C GLN A 29 -28.33 3.71 -9.16
N LEU A 30 -27.21 4.21 -8.63
CA LEU A 30 -27.21 5.33 -7.70
C LEU A 30 -27.60 6.59 -8.47
N PRO A 31 -28.60 7.36 -8.05
CA PRO A 31 -28.95 8.60 -8.72
C PRO A 31 -27.82 9.62 -8.50
N GLY A 32 -27.21 10.08 -9.59
CA GLY A 32 -26.31 11.22 -9.60
C GLY A 32 -24.80 10.97 -9.85
N ILE A 33 -24.36 9.71 -9.92
CA ILE A 33 -23.01 9.39 -10.39
C ILE A 33 -23.19 8.72 -11.76
N PRO A 34 -22.64 9.27 -12.86
CA PRO A 34 -22.62 8.56 -14.12
C PRO A 34 -21.91 7.23 -13.88
N ALA A 35 -22.53 6.12 -14.28
CA ALA A 35 -21.89 4.81 -14.28
C ALA A 35 -20.59 4.94 -15.09
N VAL A 36 -19.45 5.05 -14.38
CA VAL A 36 -18.17 4.95 -15.04
C VAL A 36 -18.06 3.48 -15.41
N GLY A 37 -18.17 3.21 -16.69
CA GLY A 37 -17.93 1.90 -17.27
C GLY A 37 -16.59 1.34 -16.78
N PRO A 38 -16.31 0.04 -16.97
CA PRO A 38 -15.00 -0.53 -16.66
C PRO A 38 -13.96 0.42 -17.22
N VAL A 39 -12.98 0.83 -16.37
CA VAL A 39 -11.87 1.68 -16.81
C VAL A 39 -11.32 1.02 -18.07
N PRO A 40 -11.37 1.68 -19.23
CA PRO A 40 -10.86 1.07 -20.44
C PRO A 40 -9.42 0.69 -20.16
N GLU A 41 -9.09 -0.59 -20.28
CA GLU A 41 -7.70 -1.03 -20.32
C GLU A 41 -7.07 -0.21 -21.41
N LEU A 42 -6.17 0.71 -21.02
CA LEU A 42 -5.45 1.51 -22.01
C LEU A 42 -4.70 0.51 -22.88
N PRO A 43 -5.02 0.41 -24.18
CA PRO A 43 -4.32 -0.51 -25.04
C PRO A 43 -2.84 -0.13 -24.97
N VAL A 44 -2.01 -1.05 -24.52
CA VAL A 44 -0.55 -0.93 -24.57
C VAL A 44 -0.18 -1.08 -26.05
N ALA A 45 -0.54 -0.08 -26.84
CA ALA A 45 -0.12 0.00 -28.19
C ALA A 45 1.40 0.17 -28.19
N ASP A 46 2.12 -0.72 -28.85
CA ASP A 46 3.41 -0.39 -29.41
C ASP A 46 3.34 1.04 -29.93
N VAL A 47 4.30 1.87 -29.52
CA VAL A 47 4.36 3.29 -29.83
C VAL A 47 3.59 3.59 -31.11
N VAL A 48 2.33 3.99 -30.98
CA VAL A 48 1.60 4.52 -32.12
C VAL A 48 2.50 5.64 -32.59
N LYS A 49 3.03 5.54 -33.82
CA LYS A 49 3.77 6.64 -34.43
C LYS A 49 2.83 7.82 -34.38
N MET A 50 3.01 8.65 -33.37
CA MET A 50 2.18 9.84 -33.22
C MET A 50 2.34 10.63 -34.49
N PRO A 51 1.25 11.15 -35.06
CA PRO A 51 1.36 12.00 -36.24
C PRO A 51 2.34 13.12 -35.92
N PRO A 52 3.19 13.51 -36.86
CA PRO A 52 4.16 14.56 -36.66
C PRO A 52 3.43 15.80 -36.13
N ARG A 53 4.07 16.49 -35.21
CA ARG A 53 3.54 17.72 -34.59
C ARG A 53 3.08 18.66 -35.70
N PRO A 54 1.82 19.12 -35.70
CA PRO A 54 1.40 20.16 -36.63
C PRO A 54 2.27 21.40 -36.44
N ALA A 55 2.83 21.92 -37.53
CA ALA A 55 3.69 23.09 -37.49
C ALA A 55 2.98 24.25 -36.73
N GLY A 56 3.69 24.88 -35.81
CA GLY A 56 3.19 26.03 -35.05
C GLY A 56 2.46 25.75 -33.73
N ARG A 57 2.26 24.52 -33.31
CA ARG A 57 1.70 24.24 -31.98
C ARG A 57 2.78 24.12 -30.91
N GLU A 58 2.60 24.83 -29.80
CA GLU A 58 3.48 24.68 -28.62
C GLU A 58 3.27 23.31 -27.96
N PRO A 59 4.35 22.72 -27.40
CA PRO A 59 4.21 21.50 -26.62
C PRO A 59 3.43 21.78 -25.32
N LEU A 60 2.70 20.76 -24.85
CA LEU A 60 2.14 20.79 -23.50
C LEU A 60 3.28 20.86 -22.49
N ARG A 61 3.33 21.88 -21.67
CA ARG A 61 4.35 22.07 -20.62
C ARG A 61 3.85 21.51 -19.29
N VAL A 62 4.56 20.54 -18.74
CA VAL A 62 4.18 19.80 -17.54
C VAL A 62 5.30 19.83 -16.52
N ASP A 63 5.02 20.35 -15.35
CA ASP A 63 5.88 20.25 -14.18
C ASP A 63 5.38 19.14 -13.27
N VAL A 64 6.29 18.26 -12.85
CA VAL A 64 6.03 17.15 -11.94
C VAL A 64 6.80 17.39 -10.65
N VAL A 65 6.08 17.43 -9.53
CA VAL A 65 6.70 17.62 -8.21
C VAL A 65 6.79 16.27 -7.51
N GLY A 66 8.01 15.80 -7.28
CA GLY A 66 8.31 14.52 -6.68
C GLY A 66 8.67 13.45 -7.71
N GLY A 67 9.96 13.13 -7.78
CA GLY A 67 10.53 12.10 -8.63
C GLY A 67 10.50 10.70 -8.02
N GLY A 68 9.51 10.41 -7.16
CA GLY A 68 9.25 9.05 -6.68
C GLY A 68 8.66 8.15 -7.79
N PRO A 69 8.39 6.87 -7.49
CA PRO A 69 7.89 5.92 -8.48
C PRO A 69 6.66 6.40 -9.24
N VAL A 70 5.76 7.14 -8.60
CA VAL A 70 4.52 7.63 -9.22
C VAL A 70 4.80 8.80 -10.16
N GLY A 71 5.55 9.80 -9.72
CA GLY A 71 5.88 10.96 -10.57
C GLY A 71 6.70 10.57 -11.80
N LEU A 72 7.70 9.70 -11.62
CA LEU A 72 8.49 9.15 -12.72
C LEU A 72 7.64 8.28 -13.66
N SER A 73 6.75 7.41 -13.12
CA SER A 73 5.83 6.62 -13.94
C SER A 73 4.89 7.49 -14.76
N PHE A 74 4.35 8.56 -14.16
CA PHE A 74 3.52 9.54 -14.85
C PHE A 74 4.27 10.18 -16.02
N ALA A 75 5.45 10.73 -15.76
CA ALA A 75 6.25 11.43 -16.74
C ALA A 75 6.66 10.52 -17.91
N CYS A 76 7.16 9.31 -17.60
CA CYS A 76 7.51 8.31 -18.61
C CYS A 76 6.30 7.89 -19.45
N THR A 77 5.14 7.67 -18.80
CA THR A 77 3.90 7.28 -19.49
C THR A 77 3.40 8.39 -20.41
N LEU A 78 3.37 9.62 -19.90
CA LEU A 78 2.95 10.78 -20.68
C LEU A 78 3.85 11.01 -21.88
N LYS A 79 5.18 10.96 -21.67
CA LYS A 79 6.16 11.14 -22.75
C LYS A 79 6.10 10.00 -23.76
N ALA A 80 5.86 8.77 -23.33
CA ALA A 80 5.63 7.64 -24.22
C ALA A 80 4.38 7.81 -25.09
N MET A 81 3.32 8.43 -24.54
CA MET A 81 2.06 8.65 -25.27
C MET A 81 2.10 9.83 -26.21
N MET A 82 2.82 10.90 -25.86
CA MET A 82 2.75 12.20 -26.55
C MET A 82 4.03 12.59 -27.31
N GLY A 83 5.15 11.92 -27.05
CA GLY A 83 6.41 12.22 -27.72
C GLY A 83 6.82 13.69 -27.58
N ASP A 84 7.09 14.35 -28.71
CA ASP A 84 7.52 15.76 -28.73
C ASP A 84 6.38 16.78 -28.57
N GLN A 85 5.14 16.30 -28.46
CA GLN A 85 4.00 17.16 -28.15
C GLN A 85 3.94 17.56 -26.67
N VAL A 86 4.81 17.00 -25.83
CA VAL A 86 4.89 17.33 -24.41
C VAL A 86 6.33 17.60 -23.99
N ALA A 87 6.54 18.67 -23.24
CA ALA A 87 7.76 18.97 -22.51
C ALA A 87 7.50 18.73 -21.02
N VAL A 88 8.30 17.86 -20.39
CA VAL A 88 8.13 17.46 -19.00
C VAL A 88 9.38 17.81 -18.21
N ARG A 89 9.20 18.46 -17.05
CA ARG A 89 10.24 18.68 -16.04
C ARG A 89 9.83 18.01 -14.74
N ILE A 90 10.78 17.36 -14.07
CA ILE A 90 10.52 16.71 -12.77
C ILE A 90 11.44 17.32 -11.72
N PHE A 91 10.87 17.72 -10.60
CA PHE A 91 11.58 18.32 -9.46
C PHE A 91 11.66 17.31 -8.30
N ASP A 92 12.88 17.05 -7.81
CA ASP A 92 13.05 16.26 -6.58
C ASP A 92 14.35 16.62 -5.83
N ARG A 93 14.24 17.12 -4.61
CA ARG A 93 15.38 17.49 -3.76
C ARG A 93 16.24 16.32 -3.30
N ARG A 94 15.76 15.08 -3.47
CA ARG A 94 16.53 13.87 -3.11
C ARG A 94 17.51 13.46 -4.21
N TRP A 95 17.54 14.18 -5.29
CA TRP A 95 18.46 13.99 -6.40
C TRP A 95 19.70 14.85 -6.28
N VAL A 96 20.72 14.50 -7.02
CA VAL A 96 21.95 15.29 -7.20
C VAL A 96 22.47 15.15 -8.61
N GLN A 97 23.00 16.23 -9.14
CA GLN A 97 23.68 16.23 -10.44
C GLN A 97 25.05 15.55 -10.29
N ALA A 98 25.37 14.58 -11.12
CA ALA A 98 26.66 13.89 -11.13
C ALA A 98 27.00 13.42 -12.55
N GLY A 99 28.16 13.85 -13.08
CA GLY A 99 28.64 13.42 -14.39
C GLY A 99 27.69 13.71 -15.56
N GLY A 100 27.00 14.85 -15.56
CA GLY A 100 26.04 15.21 -16.59
C GLY A 100 24.65 14.54 -16.47
N ARG A 101 24.48 13.66 -15.48
CA ARG A 101 23.23 12.96 -15.20
C ARG A 101 22.72 13.26 -13.79
N VAL A 102 21.43 13.07 -13.58
CA VAL A 102 20.82 13.12 -12.25
C VAL A 102 20.78 11.71 -11.67
N ARG A 103 21.15 11.57 -10.41
CA ARG A 103 21.03 10.34 -9.64
C ARG A 103 20.38 10.59 -8.28
N TRP A 104 19.93 9.55 -7.66
CA TRP A 104 19.52 9.61 -6.26
C TRP A 104 20.70 9.91 -5.36
N ARG A 105 20.51 10.80 -4.41
CA ARG A 105 21.45 10.95 -3.29
C ARG A 105 21.56 9.61 -2.55
N ASP A 106 22.73 9.33 -2.07
CA ASP A 106 22.98 8.16 -1.23
C ASP A 106 22.83 8.46 0.27
N ARG A 107 23.13 7.48 1.10
CA ARG A 107 23.06 7.62 2.56
C ARG A 107 24.03 8.68 3.10
N GLY A 108 25.22 8.77 2.56
CA GLY A 108 26.23 9.78 2.92
C GLY A 108 25.73 11.20 2.60
N GLU A 109 24.91 11.34 1.57
CA GLU A 109 24.29 12.58 1.14
C GLU A 109 22.91 12.83 1.79
N GLY A 110 22.56 12.07 2.84
CA GLY A 110 21.35 12.26 3.65
C GLY A 110 20.06 11.64 3.10
N ASN A 111 20.14 10.79 2.09
CA ASN A 111 18.98 10.10 1.54
C ASN A 111 19.02 8.59 1.84
N VAL A 112 17.99 8.10 2.52
CA VAL A 112 17.82 6.66 2.79
C VAL A 112 16.89 6.07 1.73
N ARG A 113 17.45 5.21 0.88
CA ARG A 113 16.72 4.53 -0.20
C ARG A 113 15.79 3.45 0.35
N ARG A 114 14.65 3.28 -0.28
CA ARG A 114 13.61 2.34 0.14
C ARG A 114 13.90 0.93 -0.35
N GLU A 115 14.24 0.03 0.57
CA GLU A 115 14.53 -1.38 0.28
C GLU A 115 13.29 -2.28 0.39
N GLN A 116 12.12 -1.71 0.70
CA GLN A 116 10.86 -2.44 0.80
C GLN A 116 10.52 -3.10 -0.53
N VAL A 117 10.00 -4.33 -0.43
CA VAL A 117 9.41 -5.05 -1.54
C VAL A 117 7.94 -4.69 -1.63
N VAL A 118 7.48 -4.36 -2.81
CA VAL A 118 6.07 -4.10 -3.11
C VAL A 118 5.60 -5.03 -4.22
N THR A 119 4.33 -5.41 -4.16
CA THR A 119 3.69 -6.20 -5.20
C THR A 119 3.01 -5.27 -6.20
N LEU A 120 3.50 -5.21 -7.42
CA LEU A 120 2.81 -4.55 -8.52
C LEU A 120 1.75 -5.48 -9.10
N GLN A 121 0.51 -5.04 -9.07
CA GLN A 121 -0.63 -5.79 -9.62
C GLN A 121 -0.52 -5.90 -11.15
N SER A 122 -1.02 -7.01 -11.72
CA SER A 122 -0.94 -7.26 -13.16
C SER A 122 -1.55 -6.14 -13.99
N ASN A 123 -2.75 -5.70 -13.64
CA ASN A 123 -3.47 -4.60 -14.29
C ASN A 123 -2.86 -3.20 -14.06
N VAL A 124 -1.83 -3.09 -13.24
CA VAL A 124 -1.08 -1.85 -13.01
C VAL A 124 0.18 -1.82 -13.84
N TRP A 125 1.02 -2.87 -13.72
CA TRP A 125 2.28 -2.89 -14.46
C TRP A 125 2.08 -3.09 -15.96
N SER A 126 1.04 -3.82 -16.40
CA SER A 126 0.73 -3.98 -17.81
C SER A 126 0.33 -2.67 -18.52
N GLY A 127 -0.19 -1.69 -17.76
CA GLY A 127 -0.50 -0.35 -18.27
C GLY A 127 0.72 0.60 -18.36
N LEU A 128 1.91 0.18 -17.91
CA LEU A 128 3.12 0.96 -18.10
C LEU A 128 3.62 0.82 -19.56
N PRO A 129 4.37 1.83 -20.09
CA PRO A 129 4.95 1.71 -21.42
C PRO A 129 5.83 0.46 -21.58
N ASN A 130 5.77 -0.23 -22.72
CA ASN A 130 6.51 -1.48 -22.96
C ASN A 130 8.01 -1.37 -22.68
N LYS A 131 8.63 -0.22 -23.01
CA LYS A 131 10.05 0.02 -22.71
C LYS A 131 10.30 0.03 -21.19
N VAL A 132 9.40 0.63 -20.42
CA VAL A 132 9.46 0.66 -18.95
C VAL A 132 9.27 -0.75 -18.39
N GLN A 133 8.29 -1.51 -18.89
CA GLN A 133 8.06 -2.89 -18.45
C GLN A 133 9.31 -3.75 -18.66
N ARG A 134 9.93 -3.69 -19.85
CA ARG A 134 11.15 -4.44 -20.15
C ARG A 134 12.32 -4.06 -19.25
N ALA A 135 12.46 -2.79 -18.92
CA ALA A 135 13.52 -2.31 -18.03
C ALA A 135 13.28 -2.70 -16.55
N LEU A 136 12.02 -2.65 -16.09
CA LEU A 136 11.67 -3.02 -14.72
C LEU A 136 11.79 -4.51 -14.44
N PHE A 137 11.35 -5.34 -15.41
CA PHE A 137 11.20 -6.78 -15.22
C PHE A 137 12.33 -7.58 -15.85
N VAL A 138 13.55 -7.21 -15.50
CA VAL A 138 14.76 -7.97 -15.85
C VAL A 138 14.87 -9.18 -14.90
N PRO A 139 15.25 -10.37 -15.39
CA PRO A 139 15.45 -11.55 -14.55
C PRO A 139 16.31 -11.26 -13.31
N GLY A 140 15.89 -11.75 -12.14
CA GLY A 140 16.54 -11.51 -10.85
C GLY A 140 16.20 -10.16 -10.18
N ARG A 141 15.47 -9.26 -10.83
CA ARG A 141 15.03 -7.98 -10.27
C ARG A 141 13.56 -7.97 -9.84
N TYR A 142 12.82 -8.98 -10.20
CA TYR A 142 11.43 -9.19 -9.78
C TYR A 142 11.19 -10.67 -9.45
N GLY A 143 10.12 -10.93 -8.71
CA GLY A 143 9.57 -12.26 -8.47
C GLY A 143 8.09 -12.27 -8.82
N GLU A 144 7.65 -13.27 -9.58
CA GLU A 144 6.22 -13.43 -9.84
C GLU A 144 5.53 -13.99 -8.61
N MET A 145 4.47 -13.31 -8.22
CA MET A 145 3.63 -13.71 -7.09
C MET A 145 2.53 -14.64 -7.57
N TRP A 146 2.11 -15.51 -6.68
CA TRP A 146 0.89 -16.33 -6.75
C TRP A 146 0.65 -17.02 -8.10
N PRO A 147 0.59 -18.34 -8.14
CA PRO A 147 0.18 -19.02 -9.36
C PRO A 147 -1.24 -18.58 -9.75
N LEU A 148 -1.45 -18.37 -11.03
CA LEU A 148 -2.78 -18.08 -11.55
C LEU A 148 -3.73 -19.23 -11.23
N GLY A 149 -4.99 -18.90 -10.90
CA GLY A 149 -6.02 -19.91 -10.75
C GLY A 149 -6.30 -20.60 -12.09
N PRO A 150 -6.89 -21.81 -12.08
CA PRO A 150 -7.19 -22.56 -13.29
C PRO A 150 -8.10 -21.81 -14.27
N ASP A 151 -8.94 -20.91 -13.75
CA ASP A 151 -9.90 -20.11 -14.53
C ASP A 151 -9.33 -18.76 -14.97
N SER A 152 -8.07 -18.46 -14.66
CA SER A 152 -7.45 -17.20 -15.06
C SER A 152 -7.08 -17.26 -16.54
N PRO A 153 -7.34 -16.18 -17.33
CA PRO A 153 -6.89 -16.11 -18.70
C PRO A 153 -5.38 -16.32 -18.82
N ALA A 154 -4.96 -17.12 -19.79
CA ALA A 154 -3.54 -17.49 -19.97
C ALA A 154 -2.64 -16.28 -20.28
N ASP A 155 -3.21 -15.22 -20.88
CA ASP A 155 -2.57 -13.96 -21.22
C ASP A 155 -2.49 -12.96 -20.05
N LYS A 156 -3.18 -13.26 -18.96
CA LYS A 156 -3.19 -12.39 -17.79
C LYS A 156 -1.88 -12.48 -17.03
N GLY A 157 -1.14 -11.39 -17.02
CA GLY A 157 0.12 -11.32 -16.29
C GLY A 157 -0.06 -11.56 -14.79
N ARG A 158 0.96 -12.11 -14.14
CA ARG A 158 0.99 -12.31 -12.68
C ARG A 158 1.41 -11.03 -11.96
N PRO A 159 0.93 -10.78 -10.72
CA PRO A 159 1.49 -9.75 -9.86
C PRO A 159 2.98 -9.99 -9.64
N ARG A 160 3.75 -8.92 -9.50
CA ARG A 160 5.22 -8.98 -9.42
C ARG A 160 5.74 -8.26 -8.20
N ASN A 161 6.50 -8.96 -7.38
CA ASN A 161 7.28 -8.39 -6.31
C ASN A 161 8.49 -7.65 -6.86
N VAL A 162 8.66 -6.40 -6.47
CA VAL A 162 9.77 -5.55 -6.91
C VAL A 162 10.22 -4.68 -5.73
N LYS A 163 11.53 -4.44 -5.59
CA LYS A 163 12.03 -3.45 -4.61
C LYS A 163 11.72 -2.04 -5.07
N ILE A 164 11.22 -1.20 -4.17
CA ILE A 164 10.91 0.21 -4.50
C ILE A 164 12.16 0.91 -5.04
N ARG A 165 13.33 0.69 -4.42
CA ARG A 165 14.60 1.23 -4.91
C ARG A 165 14.87 0.88 -6.37
N TRP A 166 14.62 -0.37 -6.78
CA TRP A 166 14.82 -0.78 -8.17
C TRP A 166 13.86 -0.08 -9.12
N ILE A 167 12.61 0.10 -8.71
CA ILE A 167 11.63 0.88 -9.50
C ILE A 167 12.15 2.32 -9.69
N GLU A 168 12.62 2.94 -8.61
CA GLU A 168 13.16 4.30 -8.62
C GLU A 168 14.39 4.44 -9.53
N ASP A 169 15.34 3.49 -9.44
CA ASP A 169 16.56 3.51 -10.26
C ASP A 169 16.24 3.30 -11.74
N CYS A 170 15.40 2.32 -12.05
CA CYS A 170 14.98 2.05 -13.42
C CYS A 170 14.24 3.23 -14.05
N LEU A 171 13.28 3.82 -13.31
CA LEU A 171 12.48 4.90 -13.86
C LEU A 171 13.25 6.20 -14.04
N ILE A 172 14.24 6.51 -13.20
CA ILE A 172 15.09 7.70 -13.38
C ILE A 172 15.97 7.55 -14.61
N ASP A 173 16.53 6.35 -14.86
CA ASP A 173 17.30 6.05 -16.06
C ASP A 173 16.42 6.14 -17.31
N MET A 174 15.23 5.54 -17.27
CA MET A 174 14.27 5.63 -18.38
C MET A 174 13.86 7.07 -18.69
N ALA A 175 13.62 7.89 -17.65
CA ALA A 175 13.24 9.29 -17.81
C ALA A 175 14.32 10.09 -18.55
N GLN A 176 15.58 9.91 -18.17
CA GLN A 176 16.71 10.64 -18.75
C GLN A 176 17.11 10.10 -20.13
N ASP A 177 17.40 8.79 -20.21
CA ASP A 177 18.09 8.22 -21.37
C ASP A 177 17.15 7.85 -22.52
N VAL A 178 15.89 7.51 -22.20
CA VAL A 178 14.93 7.02 -23.20
C VAL A 178 13.91 8.08 -23.58
N TYR A 179 13.46 8.87 -22.60
CA TYR A 179 12.38 9.81 -22.81
C TYR A 179 12.84 11.28 -22.86
N GLY A 180 14.11 11.58 -22.53
CA GLY A 180 14.66 12.93 -22.60
C GLY A 180 13.89 13.92 -21.70
N ILE A 181 13.48 13.47 -20.51
CA ILE A 181 12.76 14.27 -19.54
C ILE A 181 13.76 15.16 -18.79
N GLU A 182 13.44 16.43 -18.64
CA GLU A 182 14.27 17.36 -17.85
C GLU A 182 14.16 17.05 -16.36
N MET A 183 15.30 16.75 -15.74
CA MET A 183 15.40 16.36 -14.34
C MET A 183 16.00 17.52 -13.53
N VAL A 184 15.24 18.05 -12.57
CA VAL A 184 15.65 19.19 -11.73
C VAL A 184 15.91 18.70 -10.30
N PRO A 185 17.20 18.62 -9.86
CA PRO A 185 17.57 18.08 -8.55
C PRO A 185 17.36 19.09 -7.40
N GLU A 186 16.20 19.72 -7.39
CA GLU A 186 15.84 20.79 -6.45
C GLU A 186 14.45 20.57 -5.86
N ALA A 187 14.17 21.25 -4.74
CA ALA A 187 12.82 21.35 -4.22
C ALA A 187 11.98 22.25 -5.12
N TYR A 188 10.76 21.80 -5.44
CA TYR A 188 9.84 22.65 -6.17
C TYR A 188 9.34 23.81 -5.29
N THR A 189 9.32 24.99 -5.85
CA THR A 189 8.69 26.18 -5.26
C THR A 189 7.62 26.67 -6.23
N PRO A 190 6.35 26.80 -5.81
CA PRO A 190 5.32 27.36 -6.65
C PRO A 190 5.74 28.76 -7.17
N PRO A 191 5.62 29.02 -8.46
CA PRO A 191 6.01 30.31 -9.02
C PRO A 191 5.03 31.42 -8.61
N ALA A 192 5.49 32.65 -8.64
CA ALA A 192 4.63 33.80 -8.42
C ALA A 192 3.60 34.00 -9.58
N SER A 193 3.96 33.59 -10.79
CA SER A 193 3.08 33.53 -11.96
C SER A 193 3.16 32.14 -12.58
N TRP A 194 2.02 31.61 -13.05
CA TRP A 194 1.92 30.32 -13.73
C TRP A 194 2.21 30.40 -15.23
N ASP A 195 2.79 31.51 -15.69
CA ASP A 195 3.12 31.67 -17.08
C ASP A 195 4.11 30.60 -17.54
N GLY A 196 3.76 29.92 -18.60
CA GLY A 196 4.62 28.89 -19.16
C GLY A 196 4.45 27.47 -18.65
N THR A 197 3.59 27.20 -17.65
CA THR A 197 3.23 25.85 -17.21
C THR A 197 1.74 25.61 -17.44
N HIS A 198 1.41 24.54 -18.17
CA HIS A 198 0.01 24.17 -18.39
C HIS A 198 -0.50 23.18 -17.33
N VAL A 199 0.37 22.33 -16.83
CA VAL A 199 0.04 21.26 -15.89
C VAL A 199 1.07 21.17 -14.77
N LEU A 200 0.58 21.13 -13.53
CA LEU A 200 1.34 20.80 -12.34
C LEU A 200 0.86 19.45 -11.78
N ALA A 201 1.67 18.40 -11.88
CA ALA A 201 1.38 17.11 -11.28
C ALA A 201 2.12 16.97 -9.94
N ILE A 202 1.39 16.87 -8.83
CA ILE A 202 1.93 16.85 -7.47
C ILE A 202 1.98 15.38 -6.99
N ALA A 203 3.20 14.84 -6.89
CA ALA A 203 3.52 13.45 -6.54
C ALA A 203 4.58 13.35 -5.43
N ASP A 204 4.74 14.38 -4.61
CA ASP A 204 5.79 14.50 -3.58
C ASP A 204 5.48 13.77 -2.26
N GLY A 205 4.45 12.90 -2.27
CA GLY A 205 4.15 11.94 -1.22
C GLY A 205 3.13 12.42 -0.19
N ALA A 206 2.87 11.57 0.81
CA ALA A 206 1.81 11.78 1.81
C ALA A 206 1.95 13.10 2.60
N ARG A 207 3.17 13.60 2.73
CA ARG A 207 3.50 14.88 3.40
C ARG A 207 3.85 15.98 2.40
N SER A 208 3.11 16.03 1.32
CA SER A 208 3.30 17.00 0.25
C SER A 208 3.28 18.43 0.78
N THR A 209 4.43 19.08 0.70
CA THR A 209 4.56 20.52 1.02
C THR A 209 3.95 21.37 -0.08
N THR A 210 4.01 20.90 -1.33
CA THR A 210 3.41 21.55 -2.48
C THR A 210 1.89 21.60 -2.38
N ARG A 211 1.25 20.45 -2.03
CA ARG A 211 -0.19 20.42 -1.78
C ARG A 211 -0.57 21.38 -0.63
N GLU A 212 0.21 21.38 0.45
CA GLU A 212 -0.05 22.26 1.58
C GLU A 212 0.04 23.74 1.19
N SER A 213 1.02 24.13 0.38
CA SER A 213 1.13 25.49 -0.14
C SER A 213 0.00 25.89 -1.08
N LEU A 214 -0.68 24.91 -1.68
CA LEU A 214 -1.81 25.10 -2.60
C LEU A 214 -3.15 24.65 -1.99
N LYS A 215 -3.25 24.64 -0.66
CA LYS A 215 -4.45 24.18 0.06
C LYS A 215 -5.73 24.95 -0.30
N GLU A 216 -5.62 26.19 -0.71
CA GLU A 216 -6.77 26.99 -1.17
C GLU A 216 -7.41 26.41 -2.44
N HIS A 217 -6.63 25.71 -3.27
CA HIS A 217 -7.09 25.06 -4.49
C HIS A 217 -7.59 23.63 -4.25
N PHE A 218 -6.89 22.85 -3.41
CA PHE A 218 -7.17 21.43 -3.20
C PHE A 218 -7.96 21.13 -1.92
N GLY A 219 -8.08 22.09 -1.03
CA GLY A 219 -8.63 21.90 0.30
C GLY A 219 -7.67 21.22 1.26
N THR A 220 -8.06 21.19 2.54
CA THR A 220 -7.34 20.48 3.59
C THR A 220 -7.85 19.04 3.67
N PRO A 221 -6.96 18.04 3.73
CA PRO A 221 -7.40 16.66 3.92
C PRO A 221 -8.13 16.47 5.25
N ASP A 222 -9.28 15.81 5.20
CA ASP A 222 -10.02 15.44 6.39
C ASP A 222 -9.38 14.20 7.04
N ARG A 223 -8.86 14.39 8.26
CA ARG A 223 -8.25 13.33 9.07
C ARG A 223 -9.26 12.64 9.98
N GLU A 224 -10.37 13.30 10.29
CA GLU A 224 -11.40 12.79 11.19
C GLU A 224 -12.35 11.83 10.49
N PHE A 225 -12.38 11.88 9.16
CA PHE A 225 -13.21 11.01 8.34
C PHE A 225 -13.00 9.52 8.66
N TYR A 226 -11.75 9.12 8.91
CA TYR A 226 -11.38 7.76 9.32
C TYR A 226 -11.09 7.71 10.83
N SER A 227 -12.09 7.99 11.64
CA SER A 227 -11.98 7.98 13.08
C SER A 227 -13.05 7.09 13.74
N ILE A 228 -12.75 6.58 14.91
CA ILE A 228 -13.70 5.90 15.79
C ILE A 228 -13.81 6.73 17.05
N LYS A 229 -15.02 7.17 17.38
CA LYS A 229 -15.28 8.03 18.56
C LYS A 229 -14.38 9.27 18.57
N GLY A 230 -14.18 9.91 17.39
CA GLY A 230 -13.35 11.10 17.24
C GLY A 230 -11.83 10.86 17.26
N LYS A 231 -11.38 9.62 17.45
CA LYS A 231 -9.95 9.27 17.43
C LYS A 231 -9.56 8.74 16.04
N PRO A 232 -8.68 9.42 15.27
CA PRO A 232 -8.22 8.93 14.00
C PRO A 232 -7.58 7.54 14.10
N LEU A 233 -7.85 6.68 13.12
CA LEU A 233 -7.21 5.39 13.02
C LEU A 233 -5.76 5.55 12.55
N GLU A 234 -4.84 5.25 13.42
CA GLU A 234 -3.41 5.28 13.14
C GLU A 234 -2.78 3.99 13.65
N GLU A 235 -1.83 3.45 12.89
CA GLU A 235 -1.05 2.28 13.30
C GLU A 235 0.44 2.56 13.20
N ILE A 236 1.20 1.95 14.09
CA ILE A 236 2.65 1.91 14.03
C ILE A 236 3.07 0.53 13.58
N VAL A 237 3.91 0.51 12.55
CA VAL A 237 4.40 -0.72 11.94
C VAL A 237 5.91 -0.74 11.95
N LEU A 238 6.46 -1.93 12.20
CA LEU A 238 7.87 -2.20 12.10
C LEU A 238 8.15 -3.08 10.88
N GLY A 239 8.83 -2.53 9.88
CA GLY A 239 9.40 -3.28 8.77
C GLY A 239 10.69 -3.94 9.20
N ILE A 240 10.80 -5.25 9.01
CA ILE A 240 11.93 -6.09 9.39
C ILE A 240 12.53 -6.67 8.11
N ARG A 241 13.79 -6.38 7.83
CA ARG A 241 14.51 -6.90 6.66
C ARG A 241 15.40 -8.05 7.07
N VAL A 242 15.26 -9.19 6.37
CA VAL A 242 16.11 -10.37 6.58
C VAL A 242 16.86 -10.74 5.31
N LYS A 243 18.03 -11.35 5.48
CA LYS A 243 18.90 -11.79 4.36
C LYS A 243 18.30 -12.99 3.64
N SER A 244 17.67 -13.89 4.39
CA SER A 244 17.16 -15.16 3.87
C SER A 244 16.05 -14.95 2.84
N TYR A 245 16.16 -15.65 1.71
CA TYR A 245 15.05 -15.89 0.81
C TYR A 245 14.24 -17.06 1.33
N ILE A 246 12.94 -16.89 1.40
CA ILE A 246 12.00 -17.94 1.83
C ILE A 246 10.94 -18.08 0.73
N PRO A 247 10.72 -19.30 0.22
CA PRO A 247 9.74 -19.54 -0.84
C PRO A 247 8.33 -19.11 -0.47
N ASP A 248 7.56 -18.71 -1.46
CA ASP A 248 6.16 -18.29 -1.28
C ASP A 248 5.30 -19.41 -0.72
N GLU A 249 5.58 -20.67 -1.07
CA GLU A 249 4.92 -21.87 -0.55
C GLU A 249 4.98 -21.96 0.97
N HIS A 250 6.06 -21.46 1.57
CA HIS A 250 6.23 -21.40 3.01
C HIS A 250 5.55 -20.19 3.63
N THR A 251 5.63 -19.03 2.98
CA THR A 251 5.27 -17.76 3.60
C THR A 251 3.84 -17.33 3.37
N VAL A 252 3.23 -17.73 2.25
CA VAL A 252 1.88 -17.32 1.89
C VAL A 252 0.83 -17.81 2.88
N PRO A 253 0.77 -19.11 3.24
CA PRO A 253 -0.21 -19.58 4.23
C PRO A 253 -0.02 -18.90 5.59
N LEU A 254 1.23 -18.70 6.02
CA LEU A 254 1.55 -18.00 7.27
C LEU A 254 1.13 -16.54 7.24
N THR A 255 1.32 -15.85 6.12
CA THR A 255 0.93 -14.45 5.96
C THR A 255 -0.58 -14.27 5.94
N VAL A 256 -1.28 -15.08 5.13
CA VAL A 256 -2.71 -14.88 4.87
C VAL A 256 -3.60 -15.31 6.06
N SER A 257 -3.12 -16.22 6.90
CA SER A 257 -3.90 -16.72 8.04
C SER A 257 -4.08 -15.73 9.20
N GLN A 258 -3.34 -14.62 9.20
CA GLN A 258 -3.33 -13.66 10.30
C GLN A 258 -2.95 -12.24 9.80
N ASN A 259 -3.15 -11.22 10.62
CA ASN A 259 -2.88 -9.82 10.30
C ASN A 259 -1.75 -9.19 11.14
N ARG A 260 -0.99 -10.00 11.88
CA ARG A 260 0.14 -9.53 12.68
C ARG A 260 1.38 -9.27 11.83
N TYR A 261 1.69 -10.21 10.93
CA TYR A 261 2.87 -10.17 10.08
C TYR A 261 2.49 -10.30 8.60
N LEU A 262 3.09 -9.45 7.78
CA LEU A 262 3.05 -9.57 6.33
C LEU A 262 4.46 -9.86 5.81
N PHE A 263 4.65 -10.93 5.09
CA PHE A 263 5.92 -11.29 4.50
C PHE A 263 5.92 -11.10 2.98
N ASN A 264 6.94 -10.42 2.47
CA ASN A 264 7.25 -10.34 1.05
C ASN A 264 8.69 -10.74 0.80
N SER A 265 8.96 -11.46 -0.27
CA SER A 265 10.28 -11.98 -0.60
C SER A 265 10.75 -11.51 -1.99
N LEU A 266 11.99 -11.04 -2.06
CA LEU A 266 12.71 -10.81 -3.32
C LEU A 266 14.21 -10.75 -3.07
N GLY A 267 14.92 -11.86 -3.25
CA GLY A 267 16.35 -11.97 -2.97
C GLY A 267 16.70 -11.73 -1.50
N GLY A 268 15.75 -11.91 -0.61
CA GLY A 268 15.73 -11.68 0.83
C GLY A 268 14.31 -11.43 1.28
N GLY A 269 14.02 -11.48 2.59
CA GLY A 269 12.69 -11.29 3.15
C GLY A 269 12.47 -9.88 3.69
N PHE A 270 11.23 -9.43 3.62
CA PHE A 270 10.76 -8.22 4.27
C PHE A 270 9.45 -8.52 5.00
N ILE A 271 9.47 -8.37 6.33
CA ILE A 271 8.32 -8.59 7.20
C ILE A 271 7.81 -7.23 7.67
N ASN A 272 6.53 -6.96 7.48
CA ASN A 272 5.86 -5.87 8.17
C ASN A 272 5.17 -6.42 9.40
N MET A 273 5.52 -5.92 10.57
CA MET A 273 4.96 -6.31 11.85
C MET A 273 4.05 -5.21 12.37
N ARG A 274 2.77 -5.53 12.55
CA ARG A 274 1.84 -4.66 13.28
C ARG A 274 2.19 -4.67 14.75
N LEU A 275 2.29 -3.51 15.38
CA LEU A 275 2.61 -3.37 16.79
C LEU A 275 1.34 -3.13 17.61
N SER A 276 1.30 -3.70 18.82
CA SER A 276 0.37 -3.22 19.84
C SER A 276 0.81 -1.84 20.35
N ALA A 277 -0.08 -1.13 21.04
CA ALA A 277 0.26 0.16 21.63
C ALA A 277 1.45 0.03 22.62
N GLU A 278 1.48 -1.04 23.40
CA GLU A 278 2.57 -1.37 24.32
C GLU A 278 3.91 -1.57 23.60
N GLU A 279 3.91 -2.37 22.52
CA GLU A 279 5.11 -2.59 21.70
C GLU A 279 5.56 -1.33 20.96
N ALA A 280 4.61 -0.52 20.50
CA ALA A 280 4.90 0.75 19.83
C ALA A 280 5.60 1.75 20.77
N SER A 281 5.29 1.73 22.07
CA SER A 281 5.93 2.59 23.06
C SER A 281 7.42 2.26 23.26
N GLU A 282 7.86 1.05 22.90
CA GLU A 282 9.28 0.67 22.93
C GLU A 282 10.09 1.12 21.70
N ILE A 283 9.46 1.71 20.67
CA ILE A 283 10.17 2.24 19.49
C ILE A 283 10.95 3.51 19.85
N VAL A 284 11.93 3.37 20.69
CA VAL A 284 12.81 4.43 21.17
C VAL A 284 14.26 4.06 20.90
N SER A 285 15.05 5.04 20.50
CA SER A 285 16.53 4.93 20.40
C SER A 285 17.19 5.82 21.44
N ILE A 286 18.38 5.44 21.86
CA ILE A 286 19.18 6.21 22.82
C ILE A 286 20.30 6.89 22.06
N GLY A 287 20.28 8.21 22.03
CA GLY A 287 21.31 9.07 21.47
C GLY A 287 22.19 9.67 22.57
N GLU A 288 23.17 10.47 22.17
CA GLU A 288 24.09 11.17 23.08
C GLU A 288 23.35 12.10 24.07
N ASN A 289 22.25 12.72 23.62
CA ASN A 289 21.47 13.68 24.42
C ASN A 289 20.19 13.05 25.04
N GLY A 290 20.13 11.72 25.12
CA GLY A 290 19.00 11.00 25.71
C GLY A 290 18.10 10.28 24.71
N PRO A 291 16.88 9.90 25.13
CA PRO A 291 15.96 9.14 24.31
C PRO A 291 15.49 9.91 23.06
N VAL A 292 15.42 9.20 21.93
CA VAL A 292 14.95 9.72 20.64
C VAL A 292 13.83 8.83 20.12
N GLU A 293 12.66 9.40 19.87
CA GLU A 293 11.59 8.70 19.20
C GLU A 293 11.85 8.57 17.68
N CYS A 294 11.94 7.34 17.22
CA CYS A 294 12.27 7.05 15.82
C CYS A 294 11.08 7.06 14.85
N ILE A 295 9.91 7.57 15.25
CA ILE A 295 8.69 7.57 14.42
C ILE A 295 7.95 8.91 14.31
N GLN A 296 8.47 9.99 14.92
CA GLN A 296 7.71 11.25 15.05
C GLN A 296 7.32 11.91 13.72
N ARG A 297 8.25 12.05 12.78
CA ARG A 297 7.99 12.77 11.51
C ARG A 297 8.26 11.96 10.26
N TYR A 298 9.23 11.03 10.31
CA TYR A 298 9.70 10.27 9.17
C TYR A 298 9.98 8.83 9.58
N ALA A 299 9.82 7.90 8.66
CA ALA A 299 10.28 6.53 8.85
C ALA A 299 11.78 6.53 9.20
N CYS A 300 12.12 5.89 10.32
CA CYS A 300 13.51 5.67 10.71
C CYS A 300 13.94 4.27 10.33
N THR A 301 15.17 4.14 9.84
CA THR A 301 15.78 2.85 9.55
C THR A 301 16.90 2.61 10.54
N MET A 302 16.86 1.48 11.25
CA MET A 302 17.89 1.00 12.14
C MET A 302 18.65 -0.13 11.44
N ARG A 303 19.97 -0.09 11.50
CA ARG A 303 20.85 -1.11 10.88
C ARG A 303 21.76 -1.76 11.90
N PRO A 304 22.18 -3.01 11.65
CA PRO A 304 23.18 -3.66 12.50
C PRO A 304 24.50 -2.88 12.46
N ASP A 305 25.05 -2.63 13.64
CA ASP A 305 26.35 -2.03 13.85
C ASP A 305 26.95 -2.61 15.15
N ASN A 306 28.02 -3.41 15.04
CA ASN A 306 28.70 -4.05 16.17
C ASN A 306 27.74 -4.74 17.18
N GLY A 307 26.80 -5.54 16.68
CA GLY A 307 25.82 -6.28 17.50
C GLY A 307 24.65 -5.46 18.05
N ARG A 308 24.58 -4.17 17.69
CA ARG A 308 23.46 -3.26 18.04
C ARG A 308 22.73 -2.82 16.77
N PHE A 309 21.57 -2.23 16.93
CA PHE A 309 20.85 -1.59 15.82
C PHE A 309 20.90 -0.07 15.99
N VAL A 310 21.48 0.62 15.01
CA VAL A 310 21.69 2.07 15.05
C VAL A 310 20.81 2.76 14.02
N CYS A 311 20.09 3.79 14.44
CA CYS A 311 19.26 4.60 13.57
C CYS A 311 20.10 5.43 12.59
N ASP A 312 19.83 5.27 11.30
CA ASP A 312 20.55 5.98 10.23
C ASP A 312 20.47 7.50 10.37
N ARG A 313 19.33 8.00 10.78
CA ARG A 313 19.04 9.44 10.89
C ARG A 313 19.61 10.05 12.17
N HIS A 314 19.28 9.47 13.32
CA HIS A 314 19.58 10.06 14.63
C HIS A 314 20.91 9.62 15.19
N LYS A 315 21.59 8.66 14.55
CA LYS A 315 22.81 8.01 15.06
C LYS A 315 22.65 7.42 16.45
N ALA A 316 21.40 7.17 16.85
CA ALA A 316 21.03 6.67 18.16
C ALA A 316 20.85 5.14 18.11
N VAL A 317 21.19 4.46 19.21
CA VAL A 317 21.06 3.01 19.36
C VAL A 317 19.60 2.65 19.63
N PHE A 318 19.04 1.74 18.86
CA PHE A 318 17.69 1.23 19.06
C PHE A 318 17.60 0.47 20.39
N LYS A 319 16.93 1.08 21.38
CA LYS A 319 16.88 0.60 22.76
C LYS A 319 16.47 -0.87 22.88
N PRO A 320 15.43 -1.38 22.21
CA PRO A 320 15.02 -2.77 22.31
C PRO A 320 16.11 -3.78 21.95
N SER A 321 17.06 -3.42 21.08
CA SER A 321 18.10 -4.35 20.65
C SER A 321 19.22 -4.56 21.71
N ILE A 322 19.28 -3.72 22.73
CA ILE A 322 20.29 -3.76 23.80
C ILE A 322 19.68 -3.95 25.20
N ASP A 323 18.38 -3.70 25.36
CA ASP A 323 17.68 -3.80 26.62
C ASP A 323 17.19 -5.23 26.86
N LYS A 324 17.76 -5.90 27.85
CA LYS A 324 17.36 -7.27 28.22
C LYS A 324 15.92 -7.37 28.74
N LEU A 325 15.33 -6.26 29.15
CA LEU A 325 13.95 -6.19 29.65
C LEU A 325 12.97 -5.85 28.54
N SER A 326 13.44 -5.57 27.30
CA SER A 326 12.57 -5.32 26.17
C SER A 326 11.70 -6.54 25.87
N PHE A 327 10.39 -6.31 25.78
CA PHE A 327 9.47 -7.32 25.28
C PHE A 327 9.29 -7.23 23.75
N LEU A 328 9.62 -6.12 23.12
CA LEU A 328 9.54 -5.95 21.66
C LEU A 328 10.62 -6.76 20.94
N TRP A 329 11.88 -6.75 21.43
CA TRP A 329 12.98 -7.42 20.76
C TRP A 329 12.76 -8.93 20.57
N PRO A 330 12.33 -9.69 21.60
CA PRO A 330 11.94 -11.10 21.43
C PRO A 330 10.81 -11.29 20.40
N ARG A 331 9.86 -10.34 20.28
CA ARG A 331 8.76 -10.42 19.28
C ARG A 331 9.25 -10.20 17.85
N ILE A 332 10.23 -9.32 17.66
CA ILE A 332 10.89 -9.15 16.36
C ILE A 332 11.55 -10.46 15.94
N GLN A 333 12.33 -11.06 16.84
CA GLN A 333 13.01 -12.34 16.57
C GLN A 333 12.02 -13.49 16.34
N GLU A 334 10.92 -13.50 17.07
CA GLU A 334 9.83 -14.46 16.93
C GLU A 334 9.20 -14.37 15.52
N GLY A 335 8.87 -13.17 15.05
CA GLY A 335 8.35 -12.96 13.69
C GLY A 335 9.30 -13.46 12.61
N VAL A 336 10.60 -13.26 12.80
CA VAL A 336 11.64 -13.78 11.89
C VAL A 336 11.61 -15.33 11.87
N ARG A 337 11.61 -15.98 13.05
CA ARG A 337 11.56 -17.44 13.15
C ARG A 337 10.24 -18.03 12.65
N PHE A 338 9.13 -17.30 12.82
CA PHE A 338 7.82 -17.75 12.35
C PHE A 338 7.83 -18.02 10.84
N PHE A 339 8.48 -17.16 10.06
CA PHE A 339 8.64 -17.36 8.61
C PHE A 339 9.81 -18.29 8.24
N GLY A 340 10.55 -18.83 9.20
CA GLY A 340 11.64 -19.77 8.95
C GLY A 340 13.01 -19.13 8.70
N ALA A 341 13.15 -17.80 8.92
CA ALA A 341 14.43 -17.13 8.89
C ALA A 341 15.14 -17.20 10.26
N SER A 342 16.44 -16.95 10.27
CA SER A 342 17.23 -16.83 11.48
C SER A 342 17.27 -15.39 11.98
N PRO A 343 17.18 -15.13 13.30
CA PRO A 343 17.41 -13.80 13.85
C PRO A 343 18.78 -13.20 13.50
N GLN A 344 19.78 -14.01 13.22
CA GLN A 344 21.11 -13.59 12.76
C GLN A 344 21.06 -13.00 11.34
N ASP A 345 20.02 -13.28 10.58
CA ASP A 345 19.83 -12.77 9.22
C ASP A 345 19.21 -11.36 9.19
N LEU A 346 18.96 -10.74 10.34
CA LEU A 346 18.42 -9.39 10.43
C LEU A 346 19.36 -8.37 9.79
N LEU A 347 18.88 -7.70 8.74
CA LEU A 347 19.62 -6.67 7.99
C LEU A 347 19.19 -5.24 8.34
N GLY A 348 18.07 -5.06 9.00
CA GLY A 348 17.58 -3.74 9.38
C GLY A 348 16.13 -3.73 9.79
N LEU A 349 15.79 -2.67 10.48
CA LEU A 349 14.43 -2.38 10.96
C LEU A 349 14.03 -1.01 10.44
N THR A 350 12.75 -0.83 10.11
CA THR A 350 12.19 0.46 9.70
C THR A 350 10.86 0.68 10.41
N SER A 351 10.80 1.70 11.25
CA SER A 351 9.54 2.08 11.92
C SER A 351 8.83 3.17 11.14
N PHE A 352 7.52 3.06 11.01
CA PHE A 352 6.69 4.07 10.36
C PHE A 352 5.27 4.07 10.90
N LYS A 353 4.67 5.27 10.89
CA LYS A 353 3.29 5.49 11.30
C LYS A 353 2.41 5.59 10.08
N LEU A 354 1.28 4.93 10.13
CA LEU A 354 0.27 4.88 9.09
C LEU A 354 -1.01 5.53 9.57
N GLY A 355 -1.64 6.25 8.69
CA GLY A 355 -2.94 6.86 8.92
C GLY A 355 -3.64 7.05 7.58
N MET A 356 -4.93 7.29 7.64
CA MET A 356 -5.75 7.61 6.48
C MET A 356 -6.31 9.03 6.61
N GLN A 357 -6.46 9.67 5.47
CA GLN A 357 -7.13 10.98 5.38
C GLN A 357 -7.90 11.08 4.08
N GLN A 358 -9.02 11.77 4.09
CA GLN A 358 -9.89 11.93 2.93
C GLN A 358 -9.59 13.23 2.20
N HIS A 359 -9.49 13.16 0.87
CA HIS A 359 -9.40 14.34 0.01
C HIS A 359 -10.72 14.54 -0.73
N SER A 360 -11.17 15.78 -0.80
CA SER A 360 -12.40 16.14 -1.52
C SER A 360 -12.16 16.49 -2.99
N ARG A 361 -10.91 16.87 -3.35
CA ARG A 361 -10.56 17.35 -4.68
C ARG A 361 -9.15 16.91 -5.08
N PHE A 362 -9.01 16.42 -6.29
CA PHE A 362 -7.73 15.98 -6.86
C PHE A 362 -7.27 16.83 -8.04
N THR A 363 -8.19 17.57 -8.65
CA THR A 363 -7.95 18.47 -9.79
C THR A 363 -8.35 19.88 -9.42
N ALA A 364 -7.51 20.85 -9.72
CA ALA A 364 -7.80 22.26 -9.49
C ALA A 364 -7.25 23.13 -10.62
N GLN A 365 -7.98 24.19 -10.96
CA GLN A 365 -7.45 25.25 -11.81
C GLN A 365 -6.63 26.21 -10.95
N LEU A 366 -5.32 26.32 -11.21
CA LEU A 366 -4.39 27.17 -10.46
C LEU A 366 -4.31 28.58 -11.06
N ALA A 367 -4.48 28.66 -12.37
CA ALA A 367 -4.52 29.89 -13.15
C ALA A 367 -5.38 29.68 -14.41
N PRO A 368 -5.72 30.72 -15.17
CA PRO A 368 -6.56 30.58 -16.37
C PRO A 368 -6.07 29.52 -17.36
N SER A 369 -4.76 29.31 -17.48
CA SER A 369 -4.14 28.34 -18.41
C SER A 369 -3.48 27.15 -17.71
N THR A 370 -3.51 27.07 -16.38
CA THR A 370 -2.76 26.07 -15.59
C THR A 370 -3.68 25.25 -14.71
N PHE A 371 -3.54 23.93 -14.79
CA PHE A 371 -4.23 22.98 -13.95
C PHE A 371 -3.25 22.21 -13.06
N GLY A 372 -3.63 22.06 -11.79
CA GLY A 372 -2.93 21.26 -10.80
C GLY A 372 -3.63 19.90 -10.55
N PHE A 373 -2.84 18.85 -10.34
CA PHE A 373 -3.33 17.51 -10.09
C PHE A 373 -2.60 16.87 -8.93
N LEU A 374 -3.33 16.26 -8.01
CA LEU A 374 -2.76 15.41 -6.98
C LEU A 374 -2.72 13.98 -7.49
N ILE A 375 -1.56 13.31 -7.41
CA ILE A 375 -1.38 11.90 -7.76
C ILE A 375 -0.54 11.17 -6.71
N GLY A 376 -0.64 9.84 -6.68
CA GLY A 376 0.11 9.03 -5.71
C GLY A 376 -0.29 9.31 -4.26
N ASP A 377 0.68 9.23 -3.35
CA ASP A 377 0.43 9.45 -1.92
C ASP A 377 0.09 10.92 -1.58
N ALA A 378 0.44 11.86 -2.43
CA ALA A 378 0.02 13.27 -2.29
C ALA A 378 -1.50 13.41 -2.42
N ALA A 379 -2.10 12.58 -3.28
CA ALA A 379 -3.54 12.48 -3.47
C ALA A 379 -4.18 11.51 -2.47
N ASN A 380 -3.58 10.36 -2.28
CA ASN A 380 -4.25 9.23 -1.67
C ASN A 380 -3.30 8.40 -0.80
N SER A 381 -2.92 8.99 0.34
CA SER A 381 -2.18 8.25 1.36
C SER A 381 -3.07 7.14 1.92
N LEU A 382 -2.68 5.90 1.64
CA LEU A 382 -3.40 4.71 2.03
C LEU A 382 -2.69 4.00 3.17
N HIS A 383 -3.47 3.29 3.96
CA HIS A 383 -2.91 2.25 4.82
C HIS A 383 -2.21 1.19 3.93
N PHE A 384 -0.99 0.78 4.29
CA PHE A 384 -0.09 0.07 3.37
C PHE A 384 -0.47 -1.39 3.06
N TRP A 385 -1.41 -1.96 3.77
CA TRP A 385 -1.90 -3.31 3.52
C TRP A 385 -2.61 -3.40 2.16
N PRO A 386 -2.30 -4.27 1.33
CA PRO A 386 -1.15 -5.04 0.91
C PRO A 386 -0.40 -4.41 -0.29
N GLY A 387 0.37 -3.35 -0.09
CA GLY A 387 1.13 -2.69 -1.16
C GLY A 387 0.30 -1.85 -2.14
N ARG A 388 -0.91 -1.44 -1.74
CA ARG A 388 -1.86 -0.77 -2.63
C ARG A 388 -1.55 0.69 -2.91
N GLY A 389 -0.79 1.36 -2.06
CA GLY A 389 -0.43 2.78 -2.25
C GLY A 389 0.28 3.02 -3.58
N LEU A 390 1.32 2.25 -3.88
CA LEU A 390 2.03 2.37 -5.15
C LEU A 390 1.15 1.99 -6.35
N ASN A 391 0.37 0.90 -6.25
CA ASN A 391 -0.55 0.50 -7.32
C ASN A 391 -1.58 1.57 -7.62
N THR A 392 -2.20 2.14 -6.59
CA THR A 392 -3.15 3.25 -6.72
C THR A 392 -2.48 4.48 -7.32
N GLY A 393 -1.25 4.77 -6.87
CA GLY A 393 -0.46 5.89 -7.40
C GLY A 393 -0.14 5.74 -8.89
N VAL A 394 0.29 4.55 -9.33
CA VAL A 394 0.55 4.30 -10.75
C VAL A 394 -0.74 4.37 -11.58
N LYS A 395 -1.86 3.85 -11.09
CA LYS A 395 -3.17 4.02 -11.75
C LYS A 395 -3.57 5.48 -11.90
N SER A 396 -3.36 6.28 -10.84
CA SER A 396 -3.63 7.72 -10.92
C SER A 396 -2.76 8.42 -11.98
N ALA A 397 -1.48 8.02 -12.06
CA ALA A 397 -0.54 8.52 -13.07
C ALA A 397 -0.96 8.14 -14.50
N GLN A 398 -1.36 6.89 -14.72
CA GLN A 398 -1.84 6.40 -16.02
C GLN A 398 -3.13 7.13 -16.46
N SER A 399 -4.07 7.30 -15.54
CA SER A 399 -5.31 8.02 -15.81
C SER A 399 -5.06 9.49 -16.17
N LEU A 400 -4.20 10.18 -15.43
CA LEU A 400 -3.85 11.57 -15.74
C LEU A 400 -3.15 11.67 -17.09
N ALA A 401 -2.19 10.79 -17.38
CA ALA A 401 -1.49 10.79 -18.67
C ALA A 401 -2.47 10.56 -19.84
N GLY A 402 -3.43 9.63 -19.68
CA GLY A 402 -4.49 9.38 -20.66
C GLY A 402 -5.37 10.60 -20.89
N ALA A 403 -5.86 11.23 -19.82
CA ALA A 403 -6.69 12.42 -19.90
C ALA A 403 -5.97 13.59 -20.60
N LEU A 404 -4.70 13.84 -20.27
CA LEU A 404 -3.91 14.88 -20.91
C LEU A 404 -3.70 14.59 -22.40
N ARG A 405 -3.36 13.36 -22.77
CA ARG A 405 -3.22 12.96 -24.18
C ARG A 405 -4.50 13.17 -24.98
N GLU A 406 -5.64 12.74 -24.44
CA GLU A 406 -6.92 12.83 -25.14
C GLU A 406 -7.41 14.27 -25.31
N ARG A 407 -7.15 15.12 -24.31
CA ARG A 407 -7.70 16.49 -24.28
C ARG A 407 -6.77 17.55 -24.81
N TRP A 408 -5.47 17.29 -24.92
CA TRP A 408 -4.53 18.25 -25.45
C TRP A 408 -4.66 18.41 -26.97
N GLN A 409 -5.21 19.53 -27.36
CA GLN A 409 -5.36 19.92 -28.78
C GLN A 409 -4.53 21.16 -29.14
N GLY A 410 -3.54 21.52 -28.30
CA GLY A 410 -2.77 22.78 -28.44
C GLY A 410 -3.58 24.00 -28.04
N LYS A 411 -4.65 23.82 -27.27
CA LYS A 411 -5.52 24.86 -26.73
C LYS A 411 -5.59 24.74 -25.22
N GLN A 412 -6.11 25.78 -24.58
CA GLN A 412 -6.34 25.81 -23.15
C GLN A 412 -7.33 24.70 -22.71
N PHE A 413 -7.01 24.03 -21.60
CA PHE A 413 -7.90 23.06 -20.97
C PHE A 413 -9.13 23.73 -20.32
N ARG A 414 -10.18 22.96 -20.15
CA ARG A 414 -11.34 23.30 -19.34
C ARG A 414 -11.46 22.36 -18.16
N SER A 415 -12.05 22.77 -17.07
CA SER A 415 -12.25 21.91 -15.89
C SER A 415 -13.03 20.63 -16.23
N SER A 416 -13.98 20.70 -17.16
CA SER A 416 -14.75 19.53 -17.64
C SER A 416 -13.89 18.47 -18.33
N ASP A 417 -12.74 18.83 -18.86
CA ASP A 417 -11.84 17.91 -19.55
C ASP A 417 -11.27 16.83 -18.60
N PHE A 418 -11.26 17.12 -17.31
CA PHE A 418 -10.69 16.26 -16.27
C PHE A 418 -11.72 15.57 -15.37
N ALA A 419 -13.03 15.72 -15.67
CA ALA A 419 -14.10 15.14 -14.85
C ALA A 419 -13.99 13.61 -14.71
N ALA A 420 -13.58 12.91 -15.79
CA ALA A 420 -13.37 11.45 -15.73
C ALA A 420 -12.18 11.07 -14.85
N HIS A 421 -11.08 11.83 -14.91
CA HIS A 421 -9.93 11.61 -14.03
C HIS A 421 -10.29 11.87 -12.57
N GLU A 422 -10.96 12.98 -12.27
CA GLU A 422 -11.45 13.31 -10.92
C GLU A 422 -12.36 12.19 -10.38
N GLY A 423 -13.30 11.71 -11.19
CA GLY A 423 -14.19 10.60 -10.84
C GLY A 423 -13.44 9.31 -10.53
N LEU A 424 -12.42 8.97 -11.34
CA LEU A 424 -11.56 7.82 -11.07
C LEU A 424 -10.78 8.00 -9.76
N MET A 425 -10.24 9.18 -9.49
CA MET A 425 -9.51 9.45 -8.25
C MET A 425 -10.40 9.29 -7.01
N GLN A 426 -11.66 9.75 -7.08
CA GLN A 426 -12.65 9.54 -6.03
C GLN A 426 -12.94 8.05 -5.83
N GLN A 427 -13.13 7.30 -6.91
CA GLN A 427 -13.33 5.85 -6.84
C GLN A 427 -12.13 5.11 -6.24
N LEU A 428 -10.91 5.42 -6.68
CA LEU A 428 -9.70 4.83 -6.15
C LEU A 428 -9.56 5.08 -4.65
N GLN A 429 -9.77 6.33 -4.23
CA GLN A 429 -9.74 6.71 -2.83
C GLN A 429 -10.76 5.91 -2.02
N TYR A 430 -12.01 5.94 -2.45
CA TYR A 430 -13.11 5.28 -1.76
C TYR A 430 -12.87 3.76 -1.65
N ARG A 431 -12.56 3.11 -2.77
CA ARG A 431 -12.35 1.66 -2.84
C ARG A 431 -11.22 1.19 -1.92
N GLU A 432 -10.07 1.82 -2.02
CA GLU A 432 -8.89 1.35 -1.30
C GLU A 432 -8.95 1.67 0.20
N LYS A 433 -9.56 2.80 0.56
CA LYS A 433 -9.72 3.15 1.97
C LYS A 433 -10.83 2.36 2.65
N SER A 434 -11.93 2.05 1.94
CA SER A 434 -12.95 1.14 2.45
C SER A 434 -12.38 -0.25 2.72
N ARG A 435 -11.51 -0.75 1.86
CA ARG A 435 -10.81 -2.03 2.09
C ARG A 435 -9.91 -1.99 3.32
N ALA A 436 -9.14 -0.91 3.48
CA ALA A 436 -8.32 -0.73 4.67
C ALA A 436 -9.18 -0.60 5.94
N TRP A 437 -10.27 0.15 5.86
CA TRP A 437 -11.23 0.31 6.96
C TRP A 437 -11.81 -1.03 7.41
N THR A 438 -12.27 -1.85 6.47
CA THR A 438 -12.88 -3.15 6.77
C THR A 438 -11.92 -4.10 7.50
N VAL A 439 -10.62 -3.98 7.26
CA VAL A 439 -9.60 -4.77 7.98
C VAL A 439 -9.32 -4.22 9.38
N MET A 440 -9.46 -2.90 9.55
CA MET A 440 -9.11 -2.21 10.80
C MET A 440 -10.29 -2.04 11.75
N VAL A 441 -11.51 -2.12 11.24
CA VAL A 441 -12.74 -1.89 12.00
C VAL A 441 -13.70 -3.03 11.78
N MET A 442 -14.11 -3.64 12.86
CA MET A 442 -15.11 -4.72 12.88
C MET A 442 -16.30 -4.28 13.73
N PRO A 443 -17.48 -4.87 13.57
CA PRO A 443 -18.56 -4.67 14.52
C PRO A 443 -18.25 -5.39 15.84
N ASP A 444 -18.62 -4.77 16.95
CA ASP A 444 -18.76 -5.47 18.22
C ASP A 444 -20.07 -6.29 18.24
N ASP A 445 -20.37 -6.96 19.37
CA ASP A 445 -21.57 -7.76 19.54
C ASP A 445 -22.88 -6.95 19.42
N ASN A 446 -22.81 -5.62 19.54
CA ASN A 446 -23.94 -4.70 19.40
C ASN A 446 -23.98 -4.06 17.99
N GLY A 447 -23.06 -4.43 17.09
CA GLY A 447 -22.95 -3.88 15.74
C GLY A 447 -22.27 -2.50 15.69
N LEU A 448 -21.66 -2.03 16.78
CA LEU A 448 -20.95 -0.75 16.81
C LEU A 448 -19.53 -0.88 16.28
N PRO A 449 -19.00 0.16 15.62
CA PRO A 449 -17.63 0.17 15.13
C PRO A 449 -16.60 -0.08 16.25
N TYR A 450 -15.81 -1.12 16.09
CA TYR A 450 -14.81 -1.58 17.04
C TYR A 450 -13.46 -1.72 16.37
N GLY A 451 -12.51 -0.88 16.75
CA GLY A 451 -11.19 -0.85 16.14
C GLY A 451 -10.35 -2.07 16.49
N ILE A 452 -9.59 -2.56 15.55
CA ILE A 452 -8.72 -3.73 15.73
C ILE A 452 -7.70 -3.52 16.87
N GLU A 453 -7.20 -2.30 17.06
CA GLU A 453 -6.30 -1.95 18.19
C GLU A 453 -6.99 -2.19 19.53
N GLN A 454 -8.23 -1.74 19.67
CA GLN A 454 -9.01 -1.92 20.90
C GLN A 454 -9.31 -3.41 21.10
N ARG A 455 -9.70 -4.13 20.04
CA ARG A 455 -9.96 -5.57 20.10
C ARG A 455 -8.73 -6.36 20.57
N VAL A 456 -7.56 -6.00 20.06
CA VAL A 456 -6.29 -6.61 20.50
C VAL A 456 -6.04 -6.32 21.97
N ARG A 457 -6.27 -5.09 22.42
CA ARG A 457 -6.11 -4.69 23.82
C ARG A 457 -7.02 -5.51 24.74
N ASP A 458 -8.32 -5.52 24.44
CA ASP A 458 -9.31 -6.22 25.27
C ASP A 458 -9.04 -7.74 25.25
N GLY A 459 -8.66 -8.28 24.10
CA GLY A 459 -8.25 -9.67 23.97
C GLY A 459 -7.02 -10.01 24.82
N LEU A 460 -6.06 -9.10 24.96
CA LEU A 460 -4.86 -9.28 25.78
C LEU A 460 -5.13 -9.15 27.28
N GLU A 461 -6.23 -8.56 27.70
CA GLU A 461 -6.68 -8.49 29.10
C GLU A 461 -7.41 -9.77 29.54
N GLY A 462 -7.88 -10.58 28.58
CA GLY A 462 -8.63 -11.83 28.84
C GLY A 462 -7.73 -13.01 29.17
N PRO A 463 -8.34 -14.15 29.53
CA PRO A 463 -7.60 -15.37 29.77
C PRO A 463 -6.94 -15.91 28.50
N PHE A 464 -5.82 -16.59 28.66
CA PHE A 464 -5.09 -17.21 27.58
C PHE A 464 -5.24 -18.73 27.62
N ASP A 465 -5.95 -19.29 26.65
CA ASP A 465 -5.93 -20.71 26.38
C ASP A 465 -5.07 -20.99 25.14
N ARG A 466 -3.85 -21.43 25.37
CA ARG A 466 -2.91 -21.74 24.30
C ARG A 466 -3.45 -22.81 23.34
N GLN A 467 -4.11 -23.84 23.87
CA GLN A 467 -4.60 -24.94 23.05
C GLN A 467 -5.71 -24.47 22.10
N ALA A 468 -6.68 -23.71 22.62
CA ALA A 468 -7.77 -23.14 21.83
C ALA A 468 -7.23 -22.16 20.76
N LEU A 469 -6.32 -21.25 21.12
CA LEU A 469 -5.72 -20.30 20.20
C LEU A 469 -4.90 -20.99 19.09
N THR A 470 -4.14 -22.03 19.44
CA THR A 470 -3.37 -22.83 18.46
C THR A 470 -4.32 -23.54 17.49
N ALA A 471 -5.38 -24.16 18.00
CA ALA A 471 -6.36 -24.87 17.20
C ALA A 471 -7.09 -23.91 16.22
N GLU A 472 -7.44 -22.71 16.66
CA GLU A 472 -8.12 -21.72 15.82
C GLU A 472 -7.20 -21.22 14.71
N LEU A 473 -5.97 -20.79 15.01
CA LEU A 473 -5.02 -20.33 14.00
C LEU A 473 -4.66 -21.46 13.02
N TRP A 474 -4.49 -22.69 13.52
CA TRP A 474 -4.23 -23.86 12.68
C TRP A 474 -5.40 -24.17 11.74
N THR A 475 -6.63 -24.11 12.22
CA THR A 475 -7.82 -24.34 11.39
C THR A 475 -7.89 -23.36 10.22
N ARG A 476 -7.61 -22.08 10.47
CA ARG A 476 -7.52 -21.05 9.42
C ARG A 476 -6.42 -21.38 8.41
N MET A 477 -5.23 -21.69 8.92
CA MET A 477 -4.05 -21.96 8.09
C MET A 477 -4.24 -23.20 7.23
N ARG A 478 -4.81 -24.26 7.79
CA ARG A 478 -5.13 -25.49 7.06
C ARG A 478 -6.12 -25.23 5.93
N GLY A 479 -7.20 -24.49 6.18
CA GLY A 479 -8.16 -24.14 5.13
C GLY A 479 -7.54 -23.26 4.01
N ILE A 480 -6.55 -22.43 4.32
CA ILE A 480 -5.78 -21.67 3.32
C ILE A 480 -4.87 -22.62 2.53
N LYS A 481 -4.13 -23.50 3.21
CA LYS A 481 -3.28 -24.50 2.60
C LYS A 481 -4.05 -25.39 1.62
N GLU A 482 -5.22 -25.87 2.01
CA GLU A 482 -6.10 -26.71 1.17
C GLU A 482 -6.48 -25.96 -0.12
N ARG A 483 -6.88 -24.68 -0.03
CA ARG A 483 -7.18 -23.87 -1.23
C ARG A 483 -5.97 -23.61 -2.10
N LEU A 484 -4.79 -23.51 -1.53
CA LEU A 484 -3.54 -23.28 -2.27
C LEU A 484 -2.97 -24.56 -2.90
N SER A 485 -3.30 -25.73 -2.38
CA SER A 485 -2.73 -27.00 -2.84
C SER A 485 -2.96 -27.31 -4.32
N SER A 486 -4.05 -26.79 -4.90
CA SER A 486 -4.32 -26.89 -6.35
C SER A 486 -3.50 -25.93 -7.21
N ARG A 487 -2.83 -24.95 -6.60
CA ARG A 487 -2.14 -23.86 -7.30
C ARG A 487 -0.64 -23.80 -7.00
N MET A 488 -0.23 -24.28 -5.83
CA MET A 488 1.15 -24.28 -5.37
C MET A 488 1.58 -25.70 -5.06
N GLY A 489 2.58 -26.19 -5.77
CA GLY A 489 3.29 -27.41 -5.38
C GLY A 489 4.17 -27.16 -4.16
N ASN A 490 4.71 -28.20 -3.58
CA ASN A 490 5.72 -28.14 -2.51
C ASN A 490 5.32 -27.34 -1.26
N LEU A 491 4.02 -27.25 -0.94
CA LEU A 491 3.58 -26.71 0.34
C LEU A 491 4.13 -27.57 1.48
N PRO A 492 4.68 -26.97 2.55
CA PRO A 492 5.13 -27.72 3.72
C PRO A 492 4.04 -28.61 4.30
N ASN A 493 4.46 -29.67 5.01
CA ASN A 493 3.52 -30.55 5.73
C ASN A 493 2.90 -29.83 6.94
N ASP A 494 1.88 -30.44 7.51
CA ASP A 494 1.12 -29.87 8.63
C ASP A 494 1.99 -29.69 9.88
N GLU A 495 2.91 -30.62 10.12
CA GLU A 495 3.83 -30.57 11.26
C GLU A 495 4.74 -29.35 11.21
N TRP A 496 5.20 -28.99 10.02
CA TRP A 496 6.02 -27.79 9.84
C TRP A 496 5.25 -26.52 10.23
N TYR A 497 4.00 -26.37 9.78
CA TYR A 497 3.17 -25.21 10.14
C TYR A 497 2.84 -25.19 11.64
N LEU A 498 2.47 -26.34 12.21
CA LEU A 498 2.22 -26.46 13.64
C LEU A 498 3.46 -26.12 14.47
N SER A 499 4.66 -26.51 14.03
CA SER A 499 5.91 -26.13 14.70
C SER A 499 6.10 -24.62 14.75
N LYS A 500 5.70 -23.88 13.67
CA LYS A 500 5.76 -22.41 13.64
C LYS A 500 4.77 -21.78 14.60
N ILE A 501 3.55 -22.29 14.67
CA ILE A 501 2.51 -21.81 15.59
C ILE A 501 2.94 -22.08 17.05
N ASN A 502 3.43 -23.29 17.35
CA ASN A 502 3.85 -23.67 18.70
C ASN A 502 5.07 -22.85 19.19
N GLY A 503 5.91 -22.35 18.28
CA GLY A 503 7.03 -21.47 18.59
C GLY A 503 6.63 -20.04 18.95
N LEU A 504 5.36 -19.66 18.81
CA LEU A 504 4.87 -18.33 19.13
C LEU A 504 4.67 -18.12 20.63
N HIS A 505 4.94 -16.93 21.09
CA HIS A 505 4.54 -16.53 22.44
C HIS A 505 3.03 -16.37 22.51
N ILE A 506 2.45 -16.63 23.68
CA ILE A 506 1.01 -16.63 23.86
C ILE A 506 0.34 -15.29 23.48
N LYS A 507 0.94 -14.15 23.83
CA LYS A 507 0.41 -12.83 23.43
C LYS A 507 0.43 -12.64 21.91
N THR A 508 1.48 -13.09 21.21
CA THR A 508 1.55 -13.01 19.75
C THR A 508 0.47 -13.88 19.11
N LEU A 509 0.32 -15.11 19.60
CA LEU A 509 -0.72 -16.02 19.13
C LEU A 509 -2.11 -15.41 19.32
N LYS A 510 -2.38 -14.82 20.49
CA LYS A 510 -3.63 -14.10 20.77
C LYS A 510 -3.87 -12.96 19.80
N ILE A 511 -2.86 -12.11 19.56
CA ILE A 511 -2.96 -11.02 18.57
C ILE A 511 -3.31 -11.56 17.18
N MET A 512 -2.67 -12.64 16.73
CA MET A 512 -2.95 -13.25 15.42
C MET A 512 -4.39 -13.77 15.31
N VAL A 513 -4.90 -14.36 16.38
CA VAL A 513 -6.28 -14.85 16.43
C VAL A 513 -7.25 -13.67 16.41
N GLU A 514 -7.06 -12.68 17.26
CA GLU A 514 -7.94 -11.51 17.36
C GLU A 514 -7.95 -10.63 16.11
N THR A 515 -6.81 -10.47 15.45
CA THR A 515 -6.74 -9.68 14.21
C THR A 515 -7.34 -10.40 13.00
N GLY A 516 -7.59 -11.70 13.12
CA GLY A 516 -8.22 -12.50 12.06
C GLY A 516 -7.32 -12.71 10.83
N PRO A 517 -7.83 -13.43 9.82
CA PRO A 517 -7.14 -13.64 8.56
C PRO A 517 -7.22 -12.38 7.69
N TRP A 518 -6.37 -12.32 6.68
CA TRP A 518 -6.54 -11.36 5.60
C TRP A 518 -7.87 -11.57 4.90
N ILE A 519 -8.59 -10.48 4.70
CA ILE A 519 -9.80 -10.48 3.88
C ILE A 519 -9.36 -10.44 2.42
N THR A 520 -8.90 -11.58 1.91
CA THR A 520 -8.68 -11.77 0.49
C THR A 520 -9.74 -12.76 0.00
N ARG A 521 -10.60 -12.33 -0.90
CA ARG A 521 -11.56 -13.26 -1.54
C ARG A 521 -10.83 -14.25 -2.46
N GLU A 522 -9.66 -13.86 -2.97
CA GLU A 522 -8.83 -14.71 -3.79
C GLU A 522 -7.37 -14.70 -3.34
N ILE A 523 -6.91 -15.86 -2.98
CA ILE A 523 -5.50 -16.18 -2.85
C ILE A 523 -5.02 -16.55 -4.25
N GLY A 524 -4.65 -15.59 -5.03
CA GLY A 524 -4.26 -15.83 -6.42
C GLY A 524 -3.72 -14.58 -7.10
N GLY A 525 -3.62 -13.50 -6.34
CA GLY A 525 -2.88 -12.31 -6.73
C GLY A 525 -3.52 -11.42 -7.77
N ASP A 526 -4.62 -11.83 -8.33
CA ASP A 526 -5.36 -10.94 -9.18
C ASP A 526 -6.15 -9.94 -8.37
N GLU A 527 -6.05 -8.69 -8.77
CA GLU A 527 -6.98 -7.68 -8.36
C GLU A 527 -8.35 -8.05 -8.96
N VAL A 528 -9.06 -8.91 -8.24
CA VAL A 528 -10.48 -9.05 -8.49
C VAL A 528 -11.03 -7.64 -8.40
N SER A 529 -11.76 -7.22 -9.42
CA SER A 529 -12.71 -6.12 -9.33
C SER A 529 -13.68 -6.48 -8.21
N VAL A 530 -13.26 -6.26 -6.96
CA VAL A 530 -14.09 -6.48 -5.79
C VAL A 530 -15.16 -5.40 -5.89
N ASN A 531 -16.33 -5.79 -6.30
CA ASN A 531 -17.52 -5.05 -5.92
C ASN A 531 -17.43 -4.90 -4.41
N VAL A 532 -17.24 -3.69 -3.96
CA VAL A 532 -17.18 -3.37 -2.54
C VAL A 532 -18.56 -3.70 -2.01
N GLU A 533 -18.76 -4.93 -1.52
CA GLU A 533 -19.87 -5.21 -0.65
C GLU A 533 -19.55 -4.48 0.64
N PHE A 534 -20.25 -3.38 0.85
CA PHE A 534 -20.13 -2.66 2.10
C PHE A 534 -20.53 -3.59 3.25
N PRO A 535 -19.74 -3.69 4.30
CA PRO A 535 -20.25 -4.14 5.56
C PRO A 535 -21.42 -3.21 5.90
N GLN A 536 -22.41 -3.73 6.59
CA GLN A 536 -23.66 -3.04 6.94
C GLN A 536 -23.40 -1.56 7.26
N SER A 537 -24.30 -0.69 6.83
CA SER A 537 -24.19 0.77 6.85
C SER A 537 -23.75 1.41 8.18
N SER A 538 -23.80 0.67 9.28
CA SER A 538 -23.30 1.04 10.60
C SER A 538 -21.76 1.07 10.73
N LEU A 539 -21.02 0.43 9.83
CA LEU A 539 -19.54 0.33 9.88
C LEU A 539 -18.86 1.36 8.99
N ILE A 540 -19.60 2.00 8.11
CA ILE A 540 -19.09 3.05 7.22
C ILE A 540 -19.55 4.38 7.79
N PRO A 541 -18.66 5.35 7.97
CA PRO A 541 -19.07 6.69 8.32
C PRO A 541 -20.18 7.14 7.36
N ARG A 542 -21.26 7.73 7.86
CA ARG A 542 -22.39 8.21 7.03
C ARG A 542 -21.96 9.09 5.87
N SER A 543 -20.89 9.85 6.07
CA SER A 543 -20.23 10.68 5.06
C SER A 543 -19.61 9.90 3.90
N MET A 544 -19.36 8.59 4.04
CA MET A 544 -18.89 7.70 2.96
C MET A 544 -20.03 7.09 2.14
N LEU A 545 -21.27 7.24 2.56
CA LEU A 545 -22.39 6.72 1.78
C LEU A 545 -22.67 7.67 0.61
N PRO A 546 -22.73 7.17 -0.63
CA PRO A 546 -23.12 7.98 -1.77
C PRO A 546 -24.52 8.54 -1.51
N GLY A 547 -24.69 9.84 -1.58
CA GLY A 547 -25.98 10.50 -1.40
C GLY A 547 -26.24 11.11 -0.02
N ALA A 548 -25.33 11.03 0.95
CA ALA A 548 -25.40 11.88 2.13
C ALA A 548 -25.06 13.32 1.71
N SER A 549 -26.07 14.04 1.20
CA SER A 549 -25.95 15.48 1.03
C SER A 549 -25.66 16.09 2.39
N LEU A 550 -24.61 16.89 2.44
CA LEU A 550 -24.38 17.86 3.50
C LEU A 550 -25.58 18.83 3.52
N VAL A 551 -26.65 18.46 4.24
CA VAL A 551 -27.69 19.39 4.63
C VAL A 551 -27.57 19.52 6.14
N GLY A 552 -27.17 20.68 6.58
CA GLY A 552 -27.14 21.13 7.97
C GLY A 552 -25.81 21.72 8.35
#